data_1bc1c9edfaa58d36fc33060d8ebd1374
#
_entry.id   1bc1c9edfaa58d36fc33060d8ebd1374
#
_cell.length_a   1.000
_cell.length_b   1.000
_cell.length_c   1.000
_cell.angle_alpha   90.00
_cell.angle_beta   90.00
_cell.angle_gamma   90.00
#
_symmetry.space_group_name_H-M   'P 1'
#
loop_
_entity.id
_entity.type
_entity.pdbx_description
1 polymer ?
#
loop_
_entity_poly.entity_id
_entity_poly.type
_entity_poly.pdbx_seq_one_letter_code
_entity_poly.pdbx_strand_id
1 'polypeptide(L)'
;MDGLRLLPPKPLGECTSLRVGGTPDYFAEVFHEDGFGELALLNGPYRVLGRGSNLLVDDGKLPFGVVRLAGALTKVWPVVGGEGDVVFLEAFSGASLRAVARMALDIGGGGLEFGITIPGSLGGALRMNAGAHGQEIGPLVESLSVFDPKKGAFRELRKPEFSFGYRSLSVGGSGDESPFLIKALLLLTRRDPRDIRTTMDAFLSRRKATQPSGVFSCGCVFKNPPLPIPPAGRLLDLSGLKGACIGGAMVSKAHANFFVNVGNASASDFFRLINLARTRVLKDHGVELSLEVEVWKG
;
A
#
# COMPACT_ATOMS: atom_id res chain seq x y z
N MET A 1 -14.09 17.74 -19.94
CA MET A 1 -14.10 17.37 -18.51
C MET A 1 -12.67 17.51 -18.04
N ASP A 2 -12.44 18.31 -17.03
CA ASP A 2 -11.09 18.55 -16.52
C ASP A 2 -10.53 17.23 -15.99
N GLY A 3 -9.41 16.78 -16.51
CA GLY A 3 -8.78 15.51 -16.12
C GLY A 3 -8.21 15.54 -14.70
N LEU A 4 -7.98 16.75 -14.15
CA LEU A 4 -7.47 17.01 -12.82
C LEU A 4 -8.40 17.98 -12.08
N ARG A 5 -8.52 17.81 -10.76
CA ARG A 5 -9.23 18.75 -9.88
C ARG A 5 -8.37 19.07 -8.66
N LEU A 6 -8.15 20.35 -8.42
CA LEU A 6 -7.60 20.82 -7.16
C LEU A 6 -8.72 20.93 -6.12
N LEU A 7 -8.47 20.33 -4.96
CA LEU A 7 -9.36 20.37 -3.80
C LEU A 7 -8.76 21.24 -2.70
N PRO A 8 -9.58 21.81 -1.81
CA PRO A 8 -9.07 22.47 -0.62
C PRO A 8 -8.14 21.53 0.17
N PRO A 9 -6.98 22.02 0.64
CA PRO A 9 -6.11 21.24 1.52
C PRO A 9 -6.87 20.81 2.77
N LYS A 10 -6.66 19.55 3.18
CA LYS A 10 -7.27 18.98 4.38
C LYS A 10 -6.26 18.08 5.12
N PRO A 11 -6.44 17.89 6.43
CA PRO A 11 -5.59 16.99 7.19
C PRO A 11 -5.57 15.58 6.60
N LEU A 12 -4.38 15.03 6.37
CA LEU A 12 -4.23 13.69 5.81
C LEU A 12 -4.71 12.60 6.78
N GLY A 13 -4.86 12.91 8.06
CA GLY A 13 -5.55 12.05 9.01
C GLY A 13 -6.95 11.63 8.56
N GLU A 14 -7.65 12.45 7.76
CA GLU A 14 -8.94 12.08 7.16
C GLU A 14 -8.81 11.06 6.03
N CYS A 15 -7.62 10.96 5.42
CA CYS A 15 -7.32 10.13 4.26
C CYS A 15 -6.49 8.89 4.59
N THR A 16 -5.98 8.75 5.82
CA THR A 16 -5.18 7.61 6.28
C THR A 16 -5.98 6.67 7.16
N SER A 17 -5.66 5.39 7.11
CA SER A 17 -6.30 4.39 7.99
C SER A 17 -5.85 4.53 9.45
N LEU A 18 -4.71 5.16 9.70
CA LEU A 18 -4.19 5.46 11.04
C LEU A 18 -4.87 6.67 11.68
N ARG A 19 -5.54 7.50 10.88
CA ARG A 19 -6.21 8.74 11.31
C ARG A 19 -5.25 9.76 11.92
N VAL A 20 -4.03 9.82 11.39
CA VAL A 20 -2.97 10.76 11.78
C VAL A 20 -2.41 11.39 10.52
N GLY A 21 -2.00 12.64 10.58
CA GLY A 21 -1.33 13.36 9.51
C GLY A 21 -1.77 14.79 9.32
N GLY A 22 -0.79 15.65 9.09
CA GLY A 22 -0.92 17.08 8.85
C GLY A 22 -1.55 17.44 7.51
N THR A 23 -1.52 18.73 7.19
CA THR A 23 -2.18 19.30 6.01
C THR A 23 -1.16 19.60 4.92
N PRO A 24 -1.30 19.05 3.70
CA PRO A 24 -0.43 19.33 2.56
C PRO A 24 -0.66 20.73 1.98
N ASP A 25 0.28 21.22 1.18
CA ASP A 25 0.17 22.51 0.50
C ASP A 25 -1.03 22.54 -0.47
N TYR A 26 -1.29 21.43 -1.16
CA TYR A 26 -2.48 21.24 -1.99
C TYR A 26 -2.91 19.79 -2.04
N PHE A 27 -4.16 19.54 -2.44
CA PHE A 27 -4.69 18.20 -2.68
C PHE A 27 -5.28 18.15 -4.10
N ALA A 28 -4.79 17.23 -4.93
CA ALA A 28 -5.24 17.07 -6.31
C ALA A 28 -5.80 15.67 -6.55
N GLU A 29 -6.88 15.58 -7.31
CA GLU A 29 -7.42 14.33 -7.82
C GLU A 29 -7.31 14.29 -9.34
N VAL A 30 -6.73 13.20 -9.88
CA VAL A 30 -6.65 12.90 -11.30
C VAL A 30 -7.73 11.89 -11.63
N PHE A 31 -8.67 12.27 -12.51
CA PHE A 31 -9.84 11.47 -12.86
C PHE A 31 -9.70 10.72 -14.18
N HIS A 32 -8.82 11.22 -15.06
CA HIS A 32 -8.59 10.71 -16.39
C HIS A 32 -7.13 10.86 -16.79
N GLU A 33 -6.64 10.10 -17.77
CA GLU A 33 -5.24 10.15 -18.21
C GLU A 33 -4.83 11.54 -18.71
N ASP A 34 -5.73 12.29 -19.32
CA ASP A 34 -5.48 13.67 -19.76
C ASP A 34 -5.04 14.61 -18.61
N GLY A 35 -5.49 14.33 -17.39
CA GLY A 35 -5.14 15.11 -16.20
C GLY A 35 -3.66 15.02 -15.80
N PHE A 36 -2.90 14.07 -16.32
CA PHE A 36 -1.46 14.00 -16.07
C PHE A 36 -0.68 15.11 -16.76
N GLY A 37 -1.17 15.61 -17.91
CA GLY A 37 -0.62 16.82 -18.53
C GLY A 37 -0.79 18.05 -17.64
N GLU A 38 -1.97 18.20 -17.02
CA GLU A 38 -2.25 19.28 -16.07
C GLU A 38 -1.43 19.12 -14.77
N LEU A 39 -1.26 17.91 -14.30
CA LEU A 39 -0.44 17.59 -13.12
C LEU A 39 1.03 18.02 -13.31
N ALA A 40 1.58 17.84 -14.51
CA ALA A 40 2.95 18.24 -14.83
C ALA A 40 3.15 19.77 -14.74
N LEU A 41 2.08 20.55 -14.79
CA LEU A 41 2.11 22.03 -14.64
C LEU A 41 2.03 22.49 -13.17
N LEU A 42 1.72 21.59 -12.23
CA LEU A 42 1.71 21.94 -10.81
C LEU A 42 3.15 22.11 -10.31
N ASN A 43 3.40 23.27 -9.71
CA ASN A 43 4.70 23.58 -9.14
C ASN A 43 4.89 22.90 -7.77
N GLY A 44 6.12 22.49 -7.49
CA GLY A 44 6.54 21.97 -6.19
C GLY A 44 6.49 20.45 -6.09
N PRO A 45 7.05 19.90 -5.00
CA PRO A 45 7.05 18.47 -4.76
C PRO A 45 5.64 17.96 -4.44
N TYR A 46 5.34 16.74 -4.83
CA TYR A 46 4.10 16.06 -4.45
C TYR A 46 4.35 14.61 -4.09
N ARG A 47 3.37 14.02 -3.39
CA ARG A 47 3.36 12.60 -3.06
C ARG A 47 2.06 11.96 -3.55
N VAL A 48 2.15 10.72 -4.00
CA VAL A 48 0.98 9.98 -4.51
C VAL A 48 0.33 9.23 -3.36
N LEU A 49 -0.92 9.53 -3.09
CA LEU A 49 -1.70 8.91 -2.04
C LEU A 49 -2.65 7.85 -2.63
N GLY A 50 -2.44 6.59 -2.25
CA GLY A 50 -3.41 5.53 -2.48
C GLY A 50 -4.58 5.63 -1.48
N ARG A 51 -4.82 4.57 -0.73
CA ARG A 51 -5.86 4.54 0.33
C ARG A 51 -5.31 4.85 1.73
N GLY A 52 -4.05 5.28 1.85
CA GLY A 52 -3.44 5.67 3.12
C GLY A 52 -3.35 4.53 4.16
N SER A 53 -3.29 3.27 3.71
CA SER A 53 -3.37 2.10 4.59
C SER A 53 -2.02 1.59 5.10
N ASN A 54 -0.92 2.13 4.59
CA ASN A 54 0.45 1.82 5.04
C ASN A 54 1.24 3.12 5.18
N LEU A 55 0.67 4.12 5.88
CA LEU A 55 1.22 5.47 5.90
C LEU A 55 1.13 6.07 7.31
N LEU A 56 2.25 6.61 7.77
CA LEU A 56 2.37 7.51 8.91
C LEU A 56 2.84 8.87 8.40
N VAL A 57 2.02 9.89 8.57
CA VAL A 57 2.29 11.25 8.09
C VAL A 57 2.54 12.16 9.29
N ASP A 58 3.56 13.00 9.19
CA ASP A 58 3.89 13.99 10.22
C ASP A 58 2.73 14.95 10.50
N ASP A 59 2.75 15.55 11.68
CA ASP A 59 1.75 16.52 12.10
C ASP A 59 2.02 17.90 11.45
N GLY A 60 1.04 18.81 11.52
CA GLY A 60 1.19 20.19 11.12
C GLY A 60 1.09 20.42 9.61
N LYS A 61 1.84 21.40 9.10
CA LYS A 61 1.86 21.78 7.69
C LYS A 61 2.93 20.97 6.94
N LEU A 62 2.56 20.41 5.78
CA LEU A 62 3.46 19.58 4.98
C LEU A 62 3.91 20.36 3.74
N PRO A 63 5.23 20.46 3.45
CA PRO A 63 5.77 21.27 2.35
C PRO A 63 5.69 20.56 0.98
N PHE A 64 4.59 19.86 0.72
CA PHE A 64 4.34 19.15 -0.54
C PHE A 64 2.85 19.03 -0.80
N GLY A 65 2.50 18.86 -2.09
CA GLY A 65 1.16 18.51 -2.50
C GLY A 65 0.87 17.01 -2.38
N VAL A 66 -0.41 16.67 -2.41
CA VAL A 66 -0.86 15.27 -2.46
C VAL A 66 -1.69 15.05 -3.71
N VAL A 67 -1.39 13.98 -4.43
CA VAL A 67 -2.09 13.58 -5.64
C VAL A 67 -2.73 12.22 -5.42
N ARG A 68 -4.02 12.08 -5.79
CA ARG A 68 -4.77 10.82 -5.73
C ARG A 68 -5.40 10.49 -7.07
N LEU A 69 -5.34 9.23 -7.48
CA LEU A 69 -6.07 8.73 -8.63
C LEU A 69 -7.54 8.46 -8.25
N ALA A 70 -8.47 8.94 -9.05
CA ALA A 70 -9.91 8.89 -8.80
C ALA A 70 -10.69 8.57 -10.09
N GLY A 71 -12.01 8.49 -10.03
CA GLY A 71 -12.87 8.35 -11.19
C GLY A 71 -12.53 7.16 -12.08
N ALA A 72 -12.26 7.44 -13.36
CA ALA A 72 -11.91 6.42 -14.35
C ALA A 72 -10.65 5.62 -13.95
N LEU A 73 -9.69 6.28 -13.29
CA LEU A 73 -8.42 5.68 -12.86
C LEU A 73 -8.55 4.73 -11.64
N THR A 74 -9.78 4.32 -11.31
CA THR A 74 -10.09 3.30 -10.30
C THR A 74 -10.76 2.05 -10.87
N LYS A 75 -10.86 1.95 -12.19
CA LYS A 75 -11.53 0.84 -12.88
C LYS A 75 -10.66 -0.42 -12.94
N VAL A 76 -11.34 -1.56 -13.05
CA VAL A 76 -10.78 -2.91 -13.21
C VAL A 76 -11.59 -3.61 -14.31
N TRP A 77 -10.94 -4.32 -15.22
CA TRP A 77 -11.62 -5.06 -16.29
C TRP A 77 -10.84 -6.29 -16.76
N PRO A 78 -11.54 -7.35 -17.19
CA PRO A 78 -10.91 -8.49 -17.81
C PRO A 78 -10.36 -8.12 -19.18
N VAL A 79 -9.23 -8.72 -19.58
CA VAL A 79 -8.67 -8.58 -20.92
C VAL A 79 -8.88 -9.89 -21.69
N VAL A 80 -9.49 -9.77 -22.87
CA VAL A 80 -9.71 -10.91 -23.76
C VAL A 80 -8.36 -11.32 -24.37
N GLY A 81 -7.99 -12.61 -24.32
CA GLY A 81 -6.79 -13.11 -24.99
C GLY A 81 -5.94 -14.12 -24.25
N GLY A 82 -6.42 -14.68 -23.13
CA GLY A 82 -5.72 -15.80 -22.47
C GLY A 82 -5.99 -17.13 -23.21
N GLU A 83 -4.94 -17.84 -23.66
CA GLU A 83 -5.05 -19.22 -24.13
C GLU A 83 -4.74 -20.19 -22.99
N GLY A 84 -5.42 -21.36 -22.99
CA GLY A 84 -5.20 -22.41 -22.00
C GLY A 84 -5.55 -21.95 -20.60
N ASP A 85 -4.58 -22.12 -19.67
CA ASP A 85 -4.74 -21.86 -18.25
C ASP A 85 -4.42 -20.41 -17.82
N VAL A 86 -4.37 -19.46 -18.78
CA VAL A 86 -4.05 -18.08 -18.53
C VAL A 86 -5.28 -17.19 -18.59
N VAL A 87 -5.38 -16.24 -17.65
CA VAL A 87 -6.41 -15.20 -17.58
C VAL A 87 -5.72 -13.86 -17.36
N PHE A 88 -6.06 -12.85 -18.14
CA PHE A 88 -5.53 -11.50 -17.99
C PHE A 88 -6.55 -10.57 -17.33
N LEU A 89 -6.05 -9.75 -16.41
CA LEU A 89 -6.81 -8.72 -15.73
C LEU A 89 -6.04 -7.40 -15.77
N GLU A 90 -6.66 -6.35 -16.30
CA GLU A 90 -6.07 -5.01 -16.27
C GLU A 90 -6.79 -4.15 -15.23
N ALA A 91 -6.02 -3.35 -14.50
CA ALA A 91 -6.58 -2.45 -13.48
C ALA A 91 -5.75 -1.17 -13.35
N PHE A 92 -6.43 -0.06 -13.16
CA PHE A 92 -5.79 1.20 -12.80
C PHE A 92 -5.28 1.18 -11.35
N SER A 93 -4.20 1.91 -11.11
CA SER A 93 -3.51 1.98 -9.81
C SER A 93 -4.38 2.56 -8.69
N GLY A 94 -5.39 3.36 -9.01
CA GLY A 94 -6.37 3.88 -8.05
C GLY A 94 -7.40 2.85 -7.59
N ALA A 95 -7.55 1.71 -8.31
CA ALA A 95 -8.48 0.65 -7.93
C ALA A 95 -8.16 0.09 -6.54
N SER A 96 -9.18 -0.28 -5.76
CA SER A 96 -8.90 -0.99 -4.51
C SER A 96 -8.39 -2.41 -4.80
N LEU A 97 -7.37 -2.85 -4.09
CA LEU A 97 -6.83 -4.22 -4.27
C LEU A 97 -7.91 -5.28 -4.04
N ARG A 98 -8.86 -5.03 -3.15
CA ARG A 98 -10.03 -5.89 -2.93
C ARG A 98 -10.95 -5.97 -4.15
N ALA A 99 -11.14 -4.86 -4.87
CA ALA A 99 -11.93 -4.87 -6.11
C ALA A 99 -11.22 -5.66 -7.20
N VAL A 100 -9.89 -5.50 -7.31
CA VAL A 100 -9.07 -6.28 -8.25
C VAL A 100 -9.15 -7.78 -7.93
N ALA A 101 -9.03 -8.16 -6.65
CA ALA A 101 -9.15 -9.56 -6.23
C ALA A 101 -10.57 -10.15 -6.48
N ARG A 102 -11.64 -9.36 -6.29
CA ARG A 102 -13.01 -9.81 -6.61
C ARG A 102 -13.20 -10.00 -8.11
N MET A 103 -12.74 -9.06 -8.92
CA MET A 103 -12.81 -9.22 -10.38
C MET A 103 -12.02 -10.46 -10.84
N ALA A 104 -10.85 -10.73 -10.24
CA ALA A 104 -10.10 -11.95 -10.49
C ALA A 104 -10.93 -13.22 -10.19
N LEU A 105 -11.60 -13.26 -9.02
CA LEU A 105 -12.54 -14.33 -8.68
C LEU A 105 -13.65 -14.48 -9.74
N ASP A 106 -14.29 -13.38 -10.14
CA ASP A 106 -15.44 -13.38 -11.05
C ASP A 106 -15.08 -13.96 -12.44
N ILE A 107 -13.82 -13.80 -12.87
CA ILE A 107 -13.30 -14.33 -14.16
C ILE A 107 -12.54 -15.65 -14.02
N GLY A 108 -12.53 -16.28 -12.83
CA GLY A 108 -11.79 -17.51 -12.58
C GLY A 108 -10.26 -17.35 -12.60
N GLY A 109 -9.74 -16.17 -12.28
CA GLY A 109 -8.31 -15.87 -12.21
C GLY A 109 -7.75 -16.08 -10.80
N GLY A 110 -7.08 -17.19 -10.58
CA GLY A 110 -6.39 -17.52 -9.32
C GLY A 110 -5.02 -16.89 -9.20
N GLY A 111 -4.53 -16.76 -7.96
CA GLY A 111 -3.22 -16.20 -7.59
C GLY A 111 -3.31 -14.87 -6.86
N LEU A 112 -4.47 -14.19 -6.90
CA LEU A 112 -4.68 -12.89 -6.23
C LEU A 112 -5.59 -12.99 -4.99
N GLU A 113 -5.84 -14.19 -4.46
CA GLU A 113 -6.75 -14.44 -3.34
C GLU A 113 -6.34 -13.66 -2.07
N PHE A 114 -5.05 -13.51 -1.83
CA PHE A 114 -4.51 -12.75 -0.69
C PHE A 114 -4.93 -11.26 -0.73
N GLY A 115 -5.15 -10.72 -1.93
CA GLY A 115 -5.53 -9.32 -2.14
C GLY A 115 -6.83 -8.92 -1.46
N ILE A 116 -7.77 -9.88 -1.24
CA ILE A 116 -9.03 -9.63 -0.53
C ILE A 116 -8.79 -9.20 0.93
N THR A 117 -7.67 -9.60 1.52
CA THR A 117 -7.32 -9.29 2.90
C THR A 117 -6.56 -7.99 3.06
N ILE A 118 -5.98 -7.42 2.00
CA ILE A 118 -5.10 -6.24 2.09
C ILE A 118 -5.91 -4.96 1.80
N PRO A 119 -6.02 -4.04 2.76
CA PRO A 119 -6.58 -2.72 2.47
C PRO A 119 -5.55 -1.91 1.68
N GLY A 120 -5.98 -1.22 0.65
CA GLY A 120 -5.07 -0.40 -0.16
C GLY A 120 -5.57 -0.24 -1.59
N SER A 121 -4.84 0.56 -2.38
CA SER A 121 -4.99 0.63 -3.83
C SER A 121 -4.02 -0.33 -4.52
N LEU A 122 -4.30 -0.67 -5.77
CA LEU A 122 -3.38 -1.46 -6.59
C LEU A 122 -2.00 -0.78 -6.70
N GLY A 123 -1.94 0.53 -6.94
CA GLY A 123 -0.67 1.25 -7.02
C GLY A 123 0.16 1.17 -5.75
N GLY A 124 -0.48 1.29 -4.58
CA GLY A 124 0.20 1.07 -3.29
C GLY A 124 0.66 -0.39 -3.11
N ALA A 125 -0.15 -1.36 -3.56
CA ALA A 125 0.20 -2.77 -3.52
C ALA A 125 1.39 -3.09 -4.44
N LEU A 126 1.43 -2.52 -5.64
CA LEU A 126 2.56 -2.66 -6.57
C LEU A 126 3.84 -2.05 -5.98
N ARG A 127 3.77 -0.81 -5.47
CA ARG A 127 4.93 -0.12 -4.88
C ARG A 127 5.58 -0.91 -3.75
N MET A 128 4.77 -1.55 -2.93
CA MET A 128 5.21 -2.31 -1.77
C MET A 128 5.36 -3.81 -2.03
N ASN A 129 5.23 -4.28 -3.28
CA ASN A 129 5.12 -5.71 -3.55
C ASN A 129 4.24 -6.40 -2.50
N ALA A 130 3.02 -5.92 -2.36
CA ALA A 130 2.14 -6.34 -1.28
C ALA A 130 1.88 -7.84 -1.34
N GLY A 131 1.96 -8.49 -0.19
CA GLY A 131 1.75 -9.91 -0.08
C GLY A 131 1.25 -10.33 1.30
N ALA A 132 0.56 -11.45 1.33
CA ALA A 132 0.09 -12.11 2.54
C ALA A 132 -0.08 -13.62 2.26
N HIS A 133 -0.08 -14.43 3.31
CA HIS A 133 -0.31 -15.89 3.22
C HIS A 133 0.68 -16.61 2.28
N GLY A 134 1.92 -16.14 2.17
CA GLY A 134 2.95 -16.73 1.30
C GLY A 134 2.84 -16.35 -0.17
N GLN A 135 1.94 -15.46 -0.53
CA GLN A 135 1.76 -14.93 -1.89
C GLN A 135 2.08 -13.43 -1.92
N GLU A 136 2.47 -12.91 -3.09
CA GLU A 136 2.73 -11.49 -3.34
C GLU A 136 2.34 -11.09 -4.76
N ILE A 137 2.16 -9.79 -5.01
CA ILE A 137 1.63 -9.31 -6.28
C ILE A 137 2.66 -9.34 -7.42
N GLY A 138 3.95 -9.18 -7.12
CA GLY A 138 5.00 -9.04 -8.12
C GLY A 138 5.06 -10.16 -9.17
N PRO A 139 4.96 -11.46 -8.80
CA PRO A 139 4.93 -12.55 -9.76
C PRO A 139 3.77 -12.48 -10.77
N LEU A 140 2.66 -11.86 -10.38
CA LEU A 140 1.45 -11.75 -11.21
C LEU A 140 1.50 -10.59 -12.22
N VAL A 141 2.47 -9.67 -12.09
CA VAL A 141 2.55 -8.49 -12.94
C VAL A 141 3.24 -8.83 -14.27
N GLU A 142 2.51 -8.68 -15.36
CA GLU A 142 3.00 -8.86 -16.74
C GLU A 142 3.59 -7.57 -17.29
N SER A 143 2.85 -6.45 -17.18
CA SER A 143 3.31 -5.13 -17.57
C SER A 143 2.80 -4.03 -16.64
N LEU A 144 3.48 -2.89 -16.68
CA LEU A 144 3.13 -1.67 -15.94
C LEU A 144 3.02 -0.50 -16.93
N SER A 145 1.91 0.22 -16.92
CA SER A 145 1.84 1.54 -17.54
C SER A 145 2.21 2.60 -16.52
N VAL A 146 3.13 3.47 -16.89
CA VAL A 146 3.64 4.54 -16.03
C VAL A 146 3.57 5.88 -16.75
N PHE A 147 3.47 6.96 -15.99
CA PHE A 147 3.65 8.31 -16.48
C PHE A 147 4.94 8.90 -15.90
N ASP A 148 5.79 9.42 -16.79
CA ASP A 148 7.02 10.12 -16.44
C ASP A 148 6.72 11.64 -16.44
N PRO A 149 6.61 12.29 -15.28
CA PRO A 149 6.23 13.70 -15.21
C PRO A 149 7.30 14.64 -15.79
N LYS A 150 8.57 14.23 -15.79
CA LYS A 150 9.67 15.02 -16.38
C LYS A 150 9.62 15.05 -17.91
N LYS A 151 9.15 13.96 -18.50
CA LYS A 151 9.02 13.83 -19.96
C LYS A 151 7.63 14.16 -20.45
N GLY A 152 6.64 14.27 -19.54
CA GLY A 152 5.24 14.44 -19.91
C GLY A 152 4.70 13.26 -20.73
N ALA A 153 5.22 12.05 -20.54
CA ALA A 153 4.97 10.92 -21.43
C ALA A 153 4.56 9.65 -20.67
N PHE A 154 3.64 8.91 -21.28
CA PHE A 154 3.29 7.56 -20.83
C PHE A 154 4.27 6.54 -21.42
N ARG A 155 4.56 5.51 -20.64
CA ARG A 155 5.37 4.37 -21.07
C ARG A 155 4.73 3.08 -20.58
N GLU A 156 4.80 2.04 -21.40
CA GLU A 156 4.57 0.67 -20.97
C GLU A 156 5.91 0.02 -20.66
N LEU A 157 6.00 -0.58 -19.50
CA LEU A 157 7.19 -1.28 -19.01
C LEU A 157 6.91 -2.78 -18.97
N ARG A 158 7.90 -3.57 -19.40
CA ARG A 158 7.91 -5.04 -19.30
C ARG A 158 9.17 -5.50 -18.59
N LYS A 159 9.18 -6.72 -18.09
CA LYS A 159 10.41 -7.30 -17.55
C LYS A 159 11.49 -7.37 -18.64
N PRO A 160 12.74 -6.96 -18.39
CA PRO A 160 13.34 -6.61 -17.08
C PRO A 160 13.34 -5.12 -16.72
N GLU A 161 12.53 -4.25 -17.38
CA GLU A 161 12.51 -2.81 -17.06
C GLU A 161 12.02 -2.49 -15.64
N PHE A 162 11.38 -3.44 -14.98
CA PHE A 162 11.05 -3.37 -13.56
C PHE A 162 11.32 -4.72 -12.86
N SER A 163 11.52 -4.65 -11.54
CA SER A 163 11.69 -5.84 -10.71
C SER A 163 11.05 -5.63 -9.33
N PHE A 164 10.61 -6.74 -8.74
CA PHE A 164 10.05 -6.75 -7.40
C PHE A 164 11.01 -7.42 -6.42
N GLY A 165 11.17 -6.82 -5.26
CA GLY A 165 11.84 -7.38 -4.11
C GLY A 165 10.92 -7.42 -2.90
N TYR A 166 11.44 -7.84 -1.75
CA TYR A 166 10.67 -7.85 -0.51
C TYR A 166 10.26 -6.42 -0.12
N ARG A 167 8.96 -6.14 -0.17
CA ARG A 167 8.37 -4.82 0.10
C ARG A 167 8.96 -3.70 -0.76
N SER A 168 9.23 -3.98 -2.03
CA SER A 168 9.78 -2.98 -2.95
C SER A 168 9.44 -3.28 -4.41
N LEU A 169 9.35 -2.21 -5.20
CA LEU A 169 9.32 -2.20 -6.66
C LEU A 169 10.45 -1.28 -7.12
N SER A 170 11.32 -1.80 -7.97
CA SER A 170 12.33 -1.03 -8.68
C SER A 170 11.92 -0.85 -10.14
N VAL A 171 12.00 0.37 -10.66
CA VAL A 171 11.73 0.68 -12.06
C VAL A 171 13.02 1.20 -12.69
N GLY A 172 13.48 0.55 -13.74
CA GLY A 172 14.71 0.92 -14.43
C GLY A 172 14.62 2.27 -15.14
N GLY A 173 15.74 3.00 -15.20
CA GLY A 173 15.84 4.27 -15.92
C GLY A 173 15.15 5.47 -15.25
N SER A 174 14.58 5.31 -14.07
CA SER A 174 14.14 6.40 -13.22
C SER A 174 15.26 6.72 -12.24
N GLY A 175 15.78 7.95 -12.28
CA GLY A 175 16.66 8.48 -11.23
C GLY A 175 15.93 8.51 -9.88
N ASP A 176 16.24 9.47 -9.01
CA ASP A 176 15.66 9.58 -7.66
C ASP A 176 14.12 9.70 -7.61
N GLU A 177 13.45 10.01 -8.72
CA GLU A 177 12.00 10.10 -8.81
C GLU A 177 11.41 8.91 -9.57
N SER A 178 10.70 8.07 -8.82
CA SER A 178 9.93 6.97 -9.42
C SER A 178 8.74 7.49 -10.24
N PRO A 179 8.47 6.95 -11.43
CA PRO A 179 7.34 7.36 -12.26
C PRO A 179 6.01 7.04 -11.55
N PHE A 180 4.94 7.74 -11.98
CA PHE A 180 3.58 7.39 -11.57
C PHE A 180 3.18 6.04 -12.12
N LEU A 181 2.75 5.14 -11.26
CA LEU A 181 2.10 3.90 -11.66
C LEU A 181 0.66 4.20 -12.06
N ILE A 182 0.31 3.99 -13.32
CA ILE A 182 -1.03 4.28 -13.87
C ILE A 182 -1.91 3.05 -13.83
N LYS A 183 -1.45 1.94 -14.42
CA LYS A 183 -2.17 0.67 -14.44
C LYS A 183 -1.21 -0.50 -14.54
N ALA A 184 -1.71 -1.69 -14.25
CA ALA A 184 -1.00 -2.95 -14.39
C ALA A 184 -1.84 -3.96 -15.15
N LEU A 185 -1.19 -4.72 -16.02
CA LEU A 185 -1.70 -5.96 -16.57
C LEU A 185 -1.24 -7.11 -15.67
N LEU A 186 -2.18 -7.87 -15.16
CA LEU A 186 -1.94 -9.02 -14.29
C LEU A 186 -2.20 -10.31 -15.08
N LEU A 187 -1.28 -11.25 -14.97
CA LEU A 187 -1.37 -12.60 -15.51
C LEU A 187 -1.76 -13.53 -14.36
N LEU A 188 -2.93 -14.14 -14.46
CA LEU A 188 -3.51 -15.01 -13.45
C LEU A 188 -3.68 -16.43 -14.01
N THR A 189 -3.72 -17.43 -13.15
CA THR A 189 -3.94 -18.83 -13.54
C THR A 189 -5.44 -19.14 -13.49
N ARG A 190 -5.98 -19.76 -14.54
CA ARG A 190 -7.38 -20.20 -14.59
C ARG A 190 -7.65 -21.25 -13.50
N ARG A 191 -8.64 -20.99 -12.68
CA ARG A 191 -9.08 -21.88 -11.60
C ARG A 191 -10.61 -21.84 -11.42
N ASP A 192 -11.16 -22.86 -10.80
CA ASP A 192 -12.59 -22.85 -10.42
C ASP A 192 -12.86 -21.68 -9.45
N PRO A 193 -13.82 -20.80 -9.76
CA PRO A 193 -14.19 -19.70 -8.86
C PRO A 193 -14.58 -20.15 -7.44
N ARG A 194 -15.06 -21.38 -7.28
CA ARG A 194 -15.40 -21.93 -5.95
C ARG A 194 -14.15 -22.15 -5.11
N ASP A 195 -13.06 -22.65 -5.72
CA ASP A 195 -11.77 -22.86 -5.02
C ASP A 195 -11.13 -21.52 -4.65
N ILE A 196 -11.17 -20.55 -5.56
CA ILE A 196 -10.69 -19.18 -5.31
C ILE A 196 -11.46 -18.58 -4.13
N ARG A 197 -12.79 -18.68 -4.13
CA ARG A 197 -13.65 -18.18 -3.05
C ARG A 197 -13.33 -18.84 -1.72
N THR A 198 -13.23 -20.16 -1.70
CA THR A 198 -12.88 -20.93 -0.50
C THR A 198 -11.54 -20.45 0.10
N THR A 199 -10.54 -20.22 -0.76
CA THR A 199 -9.24 -19.70 -0.34
C THR A 199 -9.35 -18.28 0.22
N MET A 200 -10.09 -17.40 -0.43
CA MET A 200 -10.34 -16.03 0.05
C MET A 200 -11.01 -16.02 1.43
N ASP A 201 -12.03 -16.86 1.62
CA ASP A 201 -12.77 -16.94 2.89
C ASP A 201 -11.88 -17.48 4.03
N ALA A 202 -11.00 -18.44 3.74
CA ALA A 202 -10.01 -18.94 4.68
C ALA A 202 -9.03 -17.82 5.09
N PHE A 203 -8.55 -17.02 4.13
CA PHE A 203 -7.64 -15.90 4.40
C PHE A 203 -8.32 -14.78 5.22
N LEU A 204 -9.58 -14.46 4.91
CA LEU A 204 -10.37 -13.49 5.69
C LEU A 204 -10.59 -13.97 7.13
N SER A 205 -10.92 -15.24 7.31
CA SER A 205 -11.11 -15.86 8.63
C SER A 205 -9.81 -15.80 9.46
N ARG A 206 -8.69 -16.19 8.85
CA ARG A 206 -7.37 -16.12 9.49
C ARG A 206 -7.00 -14.68 9.89
N ARG A 207 -7.24 -13.70 8.98
CA ARG A 207 -7.00 -12.29 9.28
C ARG A 207 -7.83 -11.82 10.48
N LYS A 208 -9.11 -12.15 10.52
CA LYS A 208 -10.04 -11.80 11.62
C LYS A 208 -9.56 -12.39 12.97
N ALA A 209 -8.99 -13.59 12.94
CA ALA A 209 -8.52 -14.27 14.15
C ALA A 209 -7.16 -13.71 14.67
N THR A 210 -6.31 -13.16 13.78
CA THR A 210 -4.90 -12.83 14.13
C THR A 210 -4.58 -11.34 14.10
N GLN A 211 -5.41 -10.50 13.52
CA GLN A 211 -5.14 -9.06 13.39
C GLN A 211 -6.23 -8.23 14.06
N PRO A 212 -5.89 -7.04 14.58
CA PRO A 212 -6.88 -6.17 15.20
C PRO A 212 -7.92 -5.73 14.16
N SER A 213 -9.21 -5.71 14.54
CA SER A 213 -10.33 -5.27 13.72
C SER A 213 -11.06 -4.12 14.39
N GLY A 214 -11.67 -3.23 13.57
CA GLY A 214 -12.44 -2.09 14.09
C GLY A 214 -11.60 -0.99 14.74
N VAL A 215 -10.28 -0.96 14.48
CA VAL A 215 -9.36 0.02 15.01
C VAL A 215 -8.61 0.75 13.90
N PHE A 216 -8.15 1.96 14.17
CA PHE A 216 -7.34 2.74 13.25
C PHE A 216 -5.88 2.27 13.32
N SER A 217 -5.34 1.76 12.21
CA SER A 217 -3.96 1.28 12.11
C SER A 217 -3.44 1.38 10.67
N CYS A 218 -2.13 1.36 10.51
CA CYS A 218 -1.45 1.34 9.20
C CYS A 218 -0.96 -0.06 8.79
N GLY A 219 -1.48 -1.13 9.40
CA GLY A 219 -0.97 -2.48 9.18
C GLY A 219 0.26 -2.79 10.03
N CYS A 220 1.17 -3.61 9.52
CA CYS A 220 2.45 -3.90 10.17
C CYS A 220 3.35 -2.68 10.13
N VAL A 221 3.95 -2.33 11.28
CA VAL A 221 4.86 -1.18 11.38
C VAL A 221 6.27 -1.55 10.92
N PHE A 222 6.72 -2.77 11.19
CA PHE A 222 8.07 -3.22 10.88
C PHE A 222 8.08 -4.36 9.86
N LYS A 223 9.07 -4.37 8.98
CA LYS A 223 9.40 -5.50 8.11
C LYS A 223 9.86 -6.68 8.95
N ASN A 224 9.57 -7.88 8.47
CA ASN A 224 10.16 -9.07 9.08
C ASN A 224 11.66 -9.12 8.74
N PRO A 225 12.52 -9.38 9.72
CA PRO A 225 13.93 -9.66 9.48
C PRO A 225 14.11 -10.90 8.58
N PRO A 226 15.27 -11.06 7.91
CA PRO A 226 15.56 -12.26 7.15
C PRO A 226 15.66 -13.50 8.06
N LEU A 227 15.34 -14.66 7.52
CA LEU A 227 15.53 -15.93 8.22
C LEU A 227 17.02 -16.12 8.58
N PRO A 228 17.35 -16.77 9.71
CA PRO A 228 16.45 -17.48 10.64
C PRO A 228 15.88 -16.62 11.79
N ILE A 229 16.00 -15.30 11.72
CA ILE A 229 15.50 -14.39 12.77
C ILE A 229 13.97 -14.45 12.83
N PRO A 230 13.35 -14.51 14.05
CA PRO A 230 11.91 -14.53 14.18
C PRO A 230 11.24 -13.28 13.56
N PRO A 231 9.97 -13.40 13.08
CA PRO A 231 9.22 -12.26 12.55
C PRO A 231 9.13 -11.10 13.55
N ALA A 232 9.11 -9.85 13.05
CA ALA A 232 9.05 -8.65 13.89
C ALA A 232 7.93 -8.68 14.94
N GLY A 233 6.73 -9.15 14.56
CA GLY A 233 5.62 -9.30 15.51
C GLY A 233 5.93 -10.25 16.68
N ARG A 234 6.72 -11.29 16.45
CA ARG A 234 7.15 -12.21 17.50
C ARG A 234 8.20 -11.59 18.42
N LEU A 235 9.18 -10.87 17.87
CA LEU A 235 10.20 -10.15 18.64
C LEU A 235 9.56 -9.10 19.56
N LEU A 236 8.64 -8.30 19.02
CA LEU A 236 7.89 -7.29 19.79
C LEU A 236 7.04 -7.91 20.92
N ASP A 237 6.45 -9.08 20.66
CA ASP A 237 5.66 -9.82 21.67
C ASP A 237 6.55 -10.36 22.78
N LEU A 238 7.69 -10.97 22.43
CA LEU A 238 8.69 -11.47 23.38
C LEU A 238 9.31 -10.35 24.23
N SER A 239 9.44 -9.16 23.68
CA SER A 239 9.87 -7.95 24.40
C SER A 239 8.78 -7.35 25.32
N GLY A 240 7.60 -7.98 25.40
CA GLY A 240 6.52 -7.54 26.29
C GLY A 240 5.86 -6.23 25.87
N LEU A 241 5.88 -5.88 24.57
CA LEU A 241 5.42 -4.58 24.08
C LEU A 241 3.91 -4.50 23.81
N LYS A 242 3.18 -5.63 23.80
CA LYS A 242 1.70 -5.59 23.64
C LYS A 242 1.05 -4.72 24.71
N GLY A 243 0.24 -3.74 24.27
CA GLY A 243 -0.43 -2.79 25.16
C GLY A 243 0.42 -1.59 25.59
N ALA A 244 1.71 -1.52 25.21
CA ALA A 244 2.52 -0.33 25.46
C ALA A 244 1.90 0.89 24.76
N CYS A 245 1.78 2.02 25.47
CA CYS A 245 1.13 3.24 24.99
C CYS A 245 2.05 4.45 25.13
N ILE A 246 1.95 5.38 24.18
CA ILE A 246 2.49 6.73 24.27
C ILE A 246 1.43 7.68 23.70
N GLY A 247 0.90 8.59 24.52
CA GLY A 247 -0.23 9.42 24.15
C GLY A 247 -1.40 8.56 23.66
N GLY A 248 -1.92 8.86 22.46
CA GLY A 248 -2.99 8.10 21.81
C GLY A 248 -2.53 6.91 20.96
N ALA A 249 -1.22 6.64 20.87
CA ALA A 249 -0.68 5.50 20.13
C ALA A 249 -0.46 4.28 21.05
N MET A 250 -0.86 3.09 20.60
CA MET A 250 -0.72 1.85 21.37
C MET A 250 -0.23 0.70 20.48
N VAL A 251 0.65 -0.15 21.00
CA VAL A 251 0.95 -1.46 20.42
C VAL A 251 -0.26 -2.38 20.64
N SER A 252 -0.83 -2.90 19.57
CA SER A 252 -2.03 -3.73 19.65
C SER A 252 -1.85 -4.96 20.55
N LYS A 253 -2.85 -5.23 21.39
CA LYS A 253 -2.89 -6.44 22.24
C LYS A 253 -3.10 -7.71 21.40
N ALA A 254 -3.75 -7.59 20.22
CA ALA A 254 -3.99 -8.73 19.32
C ALA A 254 -2.75 -9.11 18.52
N HIS A 255 -1.98 -8.13 18.01
CA HIS A 255 -0.81 -8.36 17.17
C HIS A 255 0.26 -7.29 17.41
N ALA A 256 1.40 -7.65 17.97
CA ALA A 256 2.41 -6.70 18.42
C ALA A 256 3.05 -5.84 17.31
N ASN A 257 3.02 -6.27 16.05
CA ASN A 257 3.50 -5.46 14.90
C ASN A 257 2.43 -4.48 14.35
N PHE A 258 1.24 -4.42 14.97
CA PHE A 258 0.21 -3.44 14.65
C PHE A 258 0.19 -2.35 15.71
N PHE A 259 0.46 -1.12 15.29
CA PHE A 259 0.29 0.03 16.17
C PHE A 259 -1.03 0.70 15.81
N VAL A 260 -1.82 1.01 16.84
CA VAL A 260 -3.20 1.48 16.71
C VAL A 260 -3.37 2.86 17.34
N ASN A 261 -4.22 3.67 16.74
CA ASN A 261 -4.69 4.92 17.32
C ASN A 261 -5.91 4.59 18.22
N VAL A 262 -5.75 4.76 19.53
CA VAL A 262 -6.82 4.50 20.50
C VAL A 262 -7.63 5.75 20.85
N GLY A 263 -7.29 6.88 20.24
CA GLY A 263 -7.96 8.18 20.36
C GLY A 263 -6.97 9.33 20.45
N ASN A 264 -7.17 10.33 19.60
CA ASN A 264 -6.40 11.57 19.56
C ASN A 264 -4.86 11.40 19.49
N ALA A 265 -4.36 10.33 18.86
CA ALA A 265 -2.93 10.15 18.67
C ALA A 265 -2.37 11.18 17.70
N SER A 266 -1.20 11.71 18.01
CA SER A 266 -0.37 12.50 17.09
C SER A 266 0.63 11.61 16.34
N ALA A 267 1.20 12.10 15.23
CA ALA A 267 2.33 11.43 14.58
C ALA A 267 3.53 11.31 15.52
N SER A 268 3.77 12.32 16.33
CA SER A 268 4.81 12.32 17.36
C SER A 268 4.65 11.16 18.35
N ASP A 269 3.41 10.82 18.76
CA ASP A 269 3.17 9.66 19.64
C ASP A 269 3.60 8.35 18.96
N PHE A 270 3.26 8.19 17.67
CA PHE A 270 3.68 7.01 16.90
C PHE A 270 5.20 6.95 16.72
N PHE A 271 5.87 8.06 16.39
CA PHE A 271 7.33 8.08 16.28
C PHE A 271 8.02 7.69 17.58
N ARG A 272 7.55 8.22 18.71
CA ARG A 272 8.08 7.86 20.03
C ARG A 272 7.83 6.39 20.36
N LEU A 273 6.66 5.85 20.04
CA LEU A 273 6.32 4.45 20.25
C LEU A 273 7.15 3.51 19.35
N ILE A 274 7.37 3.89 18.09
CA ILE A 274 8.26 3.20 17.15
C ILE A 274 9.69 3.15 17.70
N ASN A 275 10.21 4.27 18.17
CA ASN A 275 11.57 4.34 18.73
C ASN A 275 11.68 3.49 20.02
N LEU A 276 10.70 3.55 20.91
CA LEU A 276 10.65 2.68 22.09
C LEU A 276 10.71 1.20 21.69
N ALA A 277 9.90 0.80 20.71
CA ALA A 277 9.83 -0.58 20.24
C ALA A 277 11.15 -1.04 19.61
N ARG A 278 11.77 -0.22 18.76
CA ARG A 278 13.08 -0.52 18.13
C ARG A 278 14.17 -0.68 19.17
N THR A 279 14.28 0.26 20.12
CA THR A 279 15.29 0.24 21.18
C THR A 279 15.11 -0.99 22.07
N ARG A 280 13.88 -1.35 22.40
CA ARG A 280 13.59 -2.51 23.24
C ARG A 280 13.95 -3.82 22.54
N VAL A 281 13.54 -4.02 21.28
CA VAL A 281 13.88 -5.22 20.51
C VAL A 281 15.38 -5.33 20.26
N LEU A 282 16.07 -4.22 19.96
CA LEU A 282 17.53 -4.20 19.82
C LEU A 282 18.21 -4.63 21.12
N LYS A 283 17.77 -4.10 22.27
CA LYS A 283 18.31 -4.46 23.59
C LYS A 283 18.08 -5.94 23.95
N ASP A 284 16.86 -6.44 23.73
CA ASP A 284 16.45 -7.77 24.20
C ASP A 284 16.91 -8.91 23.27
N HIS A 285 17.06 -8.61 21.95
CA HIS A 285 17.30 -9.63 20.92
C HIS A 285 18.50 -9.33 20.00
N GLY A 286 19.15 -8.16 20.11
CA GLY A 286 20.23 -7.74 19.20
C GLY A 286 19.78 -7.49 17.75
N VAL A 287 18.47 -7.31 17.50
CA VAL A 287 17.89 -7.16 16.16
C VAL A 287 17.45 -5.72 15.93
N GLU A 288 17.97 -5.11 14.86
CA GLU A 288 17.51 -3.80 14.42
C GLU A 288 16.30 -3.95 13.48
N LEU A 289 15.14 -3.40 13.88
CA LEU A 289 13.91 -3.44 13.08
C LEU A 289 13.86 -2.31 12.05
N SER A 290 13.56 -2.66 10.80
CA SER A 290 13.31 -1.71 9.70
C SER A 290 11.82 -1.46 9.54
N LEU A 291 11.44 -0.21 9.21
CA LEU A 291 10.04 0.15 8.99
C LEU A 291 9.48 -0.50 7.72
N GLU A 292 8.24 -1.01 7.81
CA GLU A 292 7.40 -1.37 6.67
C GLU A 292 6.43 -0.21 6.35
N VAL A 293 5.97 0.50 7.37
CA VAL A 293 5.13 1.68 7.18
C VAL A 293 5.92 2.78 6.47
N GLU A 294 5.30 3.36 5.46
CA GLU A 294 5.83 4.53 4.76
C GLU A 294 5.70 5.76 5.66
N VAL A 295 6.74 6.58 5.73
CA VAL A 295 6.74 7.79 6.56
C VAL A 295 6.84 9.03 5.69
N TRP A 296 5.86 9.92 5.80
CA TRP A 296 5.89 11.25 5.19
C TRP A 296 6.20 12.30 6.24
N LYS A 297 7.38 12.91 6.12
CA LYS A 297 7.81 14.00 7.01
C LYS A 297 7.54 15.36 6.36
N GLY A 298 7.25 16.34 7.24
CA GLY A 298 7.19 17.75 6.90
C GLY A 298 8.58 18.38 6.75
#